data_0ba5eb40ffb8e153d8bdf953bc86d476
#
_entry.id   0ba5eb40ffb8e153d8bdf953bc86d476
#
_cell.length_a   1.000
_cell.length_b   1.000
_cell.length_c   1.000
_cell.angle_alpha   90.00
_cell.angle_beta   90.00
_cell.angle_gamma   90.00
#
_symmetry.space_group_name_H-M   'P 1'
#
loop_
_entity.id
_entity.type
_entity.pdbx_description
1 polymer ?
#
loop_
_entity_poly.entity_id
_entity_poly.type
_entity_poly.pdbx_seq_one_letter_code
_entity_poly.pdbx_strand_id
1 'polypeptide(L)'
;MKTTVFDVQGNQKGEIELPKLFNTDFRPDLIKRAVLAIQSHKRQAYGSDKLAGKRTSAHYHGVRRGPHHMMNIERARMSRIHGGPPNLQLTARFVPQAVKGRKAHPPKAEKNWYKKINDKERVFAIKSAIAATALKEIVLKRGHLFDNINLPIVVDDSLQELKKSKNIKELLEKIGLKKELERAKTKKVRAGKGKRRGRKYKKKKSVLFVIFEDKGFFKAAKNIPGVDVSLARNLNAELLAPGTHAGRLTIFTESAIKKIGEIYG
;
A
#
# COMPACT_ATOMS: atom_id res chain seq x y z
N MET A 1 5.23 -1.72 31.24
CA MET A 1 5.25 -0.34 30.71
C MET A 1 3.87 0.26 30.95
N LYS A 2 3.77 1.46 31.57
CA LYS A 2 2.50 2.15 31.83
C LYS A 2 2.34 3.34 30.88
N THR A 3 1.13 3.70 30.52
CA THR A 3 0.82 4.88 29.72
C THR A 3 -0.45 5.54 30.21
N THR A 4 -0.55 6.85 29.98
CA THR A 4 -1.72 7.64 30.37
C THR A 4 -2.89 7.41 29.42
N VAL A 5 -4.08 7.33 29.99
CA VAL A 5 -5.36 7.25 29.26
C VAL A 5 -6.00 8.61 29.20
N PHE A 6 -6.42 9.03 28.00
CA PHE A 6 -7.12 10.28 27.79
C PHE A 6 -8.62 10.05 27.67
N ASP A 7 -9.39 10.98 28.19
CA ASP A 7 -10.83 11.06 27.93
C ASP A 7 -11.12 11.68 26.55
N VAL A 8 -12.36 11.58 26.09
CA VAL A 8 -12.84 12.22 24.85
C VAL A 8 -12.67 13.75 24.86
N GLN A 9 -12.60 14.35 26.06
CA GLN A 9 -12.32 15.78 26.24
C GLN A 9 -10.82 16.14 26.15
N GLY A 10 -9.92 15.13 26.06
CA GLY A 10 -8.46 15.34 26.03
C GLY A 10 -7.82 15.48 27.41
N ASN A 11 -8.56 15.25 28.49
CA ASN A 11 -8.03 15.24 29.85
C ASN A 11 -7.47 13.86 30.18
N GLN A 12 -6.48 13.80 31.09
CA GLN A 12 -5.94 12.54 31.59
C GLN A 12 -6.93 11.93 32.61
N LYS A 13 -7.35 10.67 32.37
CA LYS A 13 -8.31 9.93 33.19
C LYS A 13 -7.63 8.95 34.15
N GLY A 14 -6.52 8.35 33.75
CA GLY A 14 -5.83 7.32 34.52
C GLY A 14 -4.63 6.75 33.78
N GLU A 15 -4.13 5.62 34.28
CA GLU A 15 -3.04 4.88 33.66
C GLU A 15 -3.47 3.44 33.34
N ILE A 16 -2.97 2.90 32.24
CA ILE A 16 -3.15 1.50 31.86
C ILE A 16 -1.80 0.80 31.72
N GLU A 17 -1.76 -0.47 32.12
CA GLU A 17 -0.60 -1.32 31.86
C GLU A 17 -0.65 -1.87 30.42
N LEU A 18 0.44 -1.66 29.69
CA LEU A 18 0.57 -2.15 28.33
C LEU A 18 0.95 -3.65 28.32
N PRO A 19 0.36 -4.45 27.44
CA PRO A 19 0.75 -5.85 27.22
C PRO A 19 2.23 -6.00 26.88
N LYS A 20 2.82 -7.16 27.19
CA LYS A 20 4.23 -7.48 26.92
C LYS A 20 4.65 -7.31 25.47
N LEU A 21 3.70 -7.37 24.54
CA LEU A 21 3.94 -7.20 23.10
C LEU A 21 4.56 -5.83 22.73
N PHE A 22 4.35 -4.78 23.54
CA PHE A 22 4.96 -3.47 23.32
C PHE A 22 6.47 -3.44 23.63
N ASN A 23 7.00 -4.47 24.31
CA ASN A 23 8.42 -4.66 24.57
C ASN A 23 9.09 -5.59 23.55
N THR A 24 8.40 -5.96 22.47
CA THR A 24 8.96 -6.83 21.43
C THR A 24 10.06 -6.10 20.66
N ASP A 25 11.12 -6.83 20.28
CA ASP A 25 12.25 -6.28 19.51
C ASP A 25 11.81 -5.66 18.20
N PHE A 26 12.43 -4.53 17.88
CA PHE A 26 12.17 -3.84 16.62
C PHE A 26 12.89 -4.52 15.45
N ARG A 27 12.14 -5.18 14.57
CA ARG A 27 12.63 -5.93 13.39
C ARG A 27 12.11 -5.31 12.09
N PRO A 28 12.78 -4.27 11.56
CA PRO A 28 12.36 -3.59 10.33
C PRO A 28 12.39 -4.48 9.08
N ASP A 29 13.25 -5.48 9.06
CA ASP A 29 13.36 -6.50 8.01
C ASP A 29 12.07 -7.31 7.85
N LEU A 30 11.54 -7.87 8.95
CA LEU A 30 10.30 -8.64 8.96
C LEU A 30 9.08 -7.76 8.64
N ILE A 31 9.03 -6.55 9.20
CA ILE A 31 7.97 -5.58 8.90
C ILE A 31 7.94 -5.27 7.40
N LYS A 32 9.11 -4.99 6.78
CA LYS A 32 9.23 -4.75 5.34
C LYS A 32 8.74 -5.94 4.52
N ARG A 33 9.14 -7.17 4.90
CA ARG A 33 8.72 -8.40 4.22
C ARG A 33 7.21 -8.60 4.29
N ALA A 34 6.61 -8.42 5.48
CA ALA A 34 5.17 -8.53 5.68
C ALA A 34 4.37 -7.49 4.87
N VAL A 35 4.80 -6.23 4.89
CA VAL A 35 4.13 -5.16 4.11
C VAL A 35 4.22 -5.44 2.61
N LEU A 36 5.37 -5.86 2.09
CA LEU A 36 5.52 -6.20 0.67
C LEU A 36 4.67 -7.42 0.27
N ALA A 37 4.48 -8.39 1.17
CA ALA A 37 3.56 -9.51 0.94
C ALA A 37 2.12 -9.00 0.81
N ILE A 38 1.62 -8.20 1.77
CA ILE A 38 0.27 -7.61 1.74
C ILE A 38 0.05 -6.78 0.46
N GLN A 39 1.03 -5.96 0.07
CA GLN A 39 0.94 -5.15 -1.15
C GLN A 39 0.90 -6.02 -2.42
N SER A 40 1.60 -7.16 -2.42
CA SER A 40 1.56 -8.09 -3.54
C SER A 40 0.19 -8.75 -3.73
N HIS A 41 -0.53 -9.01 -2.62
CA HIS A 41 -1.88 -9.58 -2.64
C HIS A 41 -2.93 -8.62 -3.20
N LYS A 42 -2.70 -7.30 -3.08
CA LYS A 42 -3.60 -6.26 -3.61
C LYS A 42 -3.39 -5.99 -5.11
N ARG A 43 -2.40 -6.64 -5.72
CA ARG A 43 -2.01 -6.37 -7.08
C ARG A 43 -2.96 -7.05 -8.06
N GLN A 44 -3.58 -6.26 -8.96
CA GLN A 44 -4.37 -6.79 -10.07
C GLN A 44 -3.47 -7.51 -11.06
N ALA A 45 -3.81 -8.75 -11.43
CA ALA A 45 -3.14 -9.48 -12.50
C ALA A 45 -3.33 -8.75 -13.84
N TYR A 46 -2.31 -8.73 -14.66
CA TYR A 46 -2.35 -8.14 -15.99
C TYR A 46 -1.53 -8.95 -16.98
N GLY A 47 -1.98 -8.96 -18.22
CA GLY A 47 -1.30 -9.62 -19.33
C GLY A 47 -1.57 -8.88 -20.64
N SER A 48 -0.81 -9.22 -21.66
CA SER A 48 -1.10 -8.79 -23.03
C SER A 48 -2.04 -9.80 -23.68
N ASP A 49 -2.72 -9.37 -24.73
CA ASP A 49 -3.45 -10.26 -25.61
C ASP A 49 -2.49 -11.33 -26.18
N LYS A 50 -2.88 -12.61 -26.11
CA LYS A 50 -2.10 -13.78 -26.56
C LYS A 50 -1.75 -13.70 -28.05
N LEU A 51 -2.60 -13.06 -28.83
CA LEU A 51 -2.43 -12.89 -30.28
C LEU A 51 -1.89 -11.51 -30.68
N ALA A 52 -1.55 -10.64 -29.73
CA ALA A 52 -0.98 -9.32 -30.04
C ALA A 52 0.30 -9.43 -30.88
N GLY A 53 0.31 -8.79 -32.03
CA GLY A 53 1.40 -8.87 -33.02
C GLY A 53 1.47 -10.17 -33.82
N LYS A 54 0.52 -11.09 -33.60
CA LYS A 54 0.39 -12.35 -34.37
C LYS A 54 -0.78 -12.32 -35.36
N ARG A 55 -1.73 -11.40 -35.20
CA ARG A 55 -2.86 -11.19 -36.12
C ARG A 55 -2.38 -10.44 -37.35
N THR A 56 -1.74 -11.18 -38.27
CA THR A 56 -1.19 -10.63 -39.50
C THR A 56 -1.11 -11.72 -40.54
N SER A 57 -1.23 -11.36 -41.82
CA SER A 57 -1.00 -12.24 -42.96
C SER A 57 0.49 -12.46 -43.27
N ALA A 58 1.40 -11.87 -42.46
CA ALA A 58 2.82 -11.96 -42.73
C ALA A 58 3.34 -13.41 -42.54
N HIS A 59 3.95 -13.93 -43.57
CA HIS A 59 4.66 -15.21 -43.56
C HIS A 59 5.96 -15.12 -44.35
N TYR A 60 6.79 -16.12 -44.31
CA TYR A 60 8.06 -16.16 -44.97
C TYR A 60 8.02 -17.10 -46.19
N HIS A 61 8.38 -16.59 -47.36
CA HIS A 61 8.56 -17.40 -48.57
C HIS A 61 10.03 -17.70 -48.80
N GLY A 62 10.45 -18.93 -48.50
CA GLY A 62 11.85 -19.39 -48.61
C GLY A 62 12.25 -19.90 -49.97
N VAL A 63 11.51 -19.57 -51.03
CA VAL A 63 11.79 -19.94 -52.40
C VAL A 63 12.70 -18.93 -53.11
N ARG A 64 13.52 -19.42 -54.06
CA ARG A 64 14.44 -18.55 -54.84
C ARG A 64 13.73 -17.72 -55.93
N ARG A 65 12.69 -18.27 -56.51
CA ARG A 65 11.91 -17.65 -57.60
C ARG A 65 10.43 -17.88 -57.33
N GLY A 66 9.60 -16.99 -57.80
CA GLY A 66 8.14 -17.04 -57.66
C GLY A 66 7.57 -15.78 -56.97
N PRO A 67 6.23 -15.66 -56.88
CA PRO A 67 5.61 -14.50 -56.30
C PRO A 67 5.99 -14.36 -54.82
N HIS A 68 6.33 -13.14 -54.41
CA HIS A 68 6.69 -12.79 -53.05
C HIS A 68 7.92 -13.51 -52.44
N HIS A 69 8.84 -14.07 -53.27
CA HIS A 69 10.04 -14.67 -52.78
C HIS A 69 10.91 -13.69 -51.96
N MET A 70 11.63 -14.23 -51.00
CA MET A 70 12.48 -13.47 -50.07
C MET A 70 13.96 -13.80 -50.18
N MET A 71 14.32 -14.75 -51.02
CA MET A 71 15.70 -15.09 -51.27
C MET A 71 16.28 -14.28 -52.42
N ASN A 72 17.56 -13.92 -52.32
CA ASN A 72 18.31 -13.17 -53.32
C ASN A 72 17.72 -11.77 -53.62
N ILE A 73 17.09 -11.13 -52.64
CA ILE A 73 16.69 -9.73 -52.62
C ILE A 73 17.36 -9.00 -51.50
N GLU A 74 17.62 -7.71 -51.64
CA GLU A 74 18.33 -6.87 -50.65
C GLU A 74 17.52 -6.58 -49.40
N ARG A 75 16.89 -7.61 -48.83
CA ARG A 75 16.02 -7.49 -47.65
C ARG A 75 16.27 -8.68 -46.70
N ALA A 76 16.19 -8.38 -45.40
CA ALA A 76 16.32 -9.42 -44.40
C ALA A 76 15.25 -10.53 -44.56
N ARG A 77 15.65 -11.78 -44.40
CA ARG A 77 14.81 -12.98 -44.53
C ARG A 77 13.93 -13.14 -43.30
N MET A 78 12.73 -12.55 -43.30
CA MET A 78 11.76 -12.62 -42.22
C MET A 78 10.35 -12.57 -42.76
N SER A 79 9.36 -12.90 -41.90
CA SER A 79 7.94 -12.86 -42.27
C SER A 79 7.52 -11.45 -42.69
N ARG A 80 6.92 -11.33 -43.90
CA ARG A 80 6.49 -10.09 -44.47
C ARG A 80 5.05 -10.16 -44.94
N ILE A 81 4.38 -9.03 -44.95
CA ILE A 81 2.97 -8.91 -45.40
C ILE A 81 2.95 -9.00 -46.94
N HIS A 82 2.02 -9.80 -47.45
CA HIS A 82 1.72 -9.95 -48.85
C HIS A 82 0.30 -9.44 -49.10
N GLY A 83 0.12 -8.66 -50.17
CA GLY A 83 -1.16 -8.00 -50.44
C GLY A 83 -1.44 -6.80 -49.53
N GLY A 84 -2.60 -6.21 -49.72
CA GLY A 84 -3.02 -4.98 -49.05
C GLY A 84 -2.46 -3.70 -49.67
N PRO A 85 -2.57 -2.56 -48.96
CA PRO A 85 -2.13 -1.27 -49.49
C PRO A 85 -0.64 -1.26 -49.84
N PRO A 86 -0.19 -0.54 -50.87
CA PRO A 86 1.19 -0.52 -51.35
C PRO A 86 2.22 -0.17 -50.26
N ASN A 87 1.87 0.70 -49.31
CA ASN A 87 2.73 1.13 -48.23
C ASN A 87 2.96 0.04 -47.16
N LEU A 88 2.16 -1.03 -47.12
CA LEU A 88 2.31 -2.16 -46.19
C LEU A 88 2.93 -3.39 -46.83
N GLN A 89 2.96 -3.47 -48.17
CA GLN A 89 3.54 -4.61 -48.87
C GLN A 89 5.01 -4.80 -48.49
N LEU A 90 5.41 -6.05 -48.34
CA LEU A 90 6.76 -6.49 -47.94
C LEU A 90 7.25 -5.91 -46.60
N THR A 91 6.37 -5.28 -45.82
CA THR A 91 6.72 -4.83 -44.48
C THR A 91 6.85 -6.03 -43.54
N ALA A 92 7.96 -6.09 -42.79
CA ALA A 92 8.18 -7.15 -41.81
C ALA A 92 7.16 -7.05 -40.64
N ARG A 93 6.56 -8.18 -40.28
CA ARG A 93 5.61 -8.32 -39.16
C ARG A 93 5.83 -9.68 -38.50
N PHE A 94 5.06 -9.99 -37.47
CA PHE A 94 5.04 -11.23 -36.72
C PHE A 94 6.28 -11.45 -35.83
N VAL A 95 7.49 -11.27 -36.35
CA VAL A 95 8.75 -11.51 -35.63
C VAL A 95 9.00 -10.43 -34.56
N PRO A 96 9.67 -10.74 -33.43
CA PRO A 96 9.82 -9.81 -32.31
C PRO A 96 10.62 -8.53 -32.64
N GLN A 97 11.59 -8.63 -33.54
CA GLN A 97 12.43 -7.51 -33.97
C GLN A 97 11.73 -6.58 -34.96
N ALA A 98 10.60 -6.98 -35.55
CA ALA A 98 9.86 -6.12 -36.48
C ALA A 98 9.03 -5.07 -35.73
N VAL A 99 8.89 -3.89 -36.34
CA VAL A 99 7.99 -2.85 -35.84
C VAL A 99 6.54 -3.37 -35.86
N LYS A 100 5.83 -3.24 -34.70
CA LYS A 100 4.49 -3.85 -34.50
C LYS A 100 4.45 -5.39 -34.59
N GLY A 101 5.58 -6.07 -34.52
CA GLY A 101 5.64 -7.52 -34.37
C GLY A 101 5.22 -7.97 -32.95
N ARG A 102 5.19 -9.29 -32.71
CA ARG A 102 4.90 -9.84 -31.40
C ARG A 102 5.99 -9.49 -30.39
N LYS A 103 5.64 -9.44 -29.11
CA LYS A 103 6.64 -9.40 -28.05
C LYS A 103 7.17 -10.81 -27.77
N ALA A 104 8.50 -10.98 -27.66
CA ALA A 104 9.10 -12.26 -27.36
C ALA A 104 8.65 -12.79 -25.98
N HIS A 105 8.70 -11.94 -24.96
CA HIS A 105 8.28 -12.23 -23.58
C HIS A 105 7.23 -11.21 -23.10
N PRO A 106 5.95 -11.38 -23.51
CA PRO A 106 4.90 -10.48 -23.08
C PRO A 106 4.52 -10.73 -21.60
N PRO A 107 3.94 -9.75 -20.91
CA PRO A 107 3.38 -10.01 -19.60
C PRO A 107 2.23 -11.00 -19.71
N LYS A 108 2.18 -11.98 -18.79
CA LYS A 108 1.14 -13.01 -18.73
C LYS A 108 0.21 -12.74 -17.55
N ALA A 109 -1.10 -12.82 -17.76
CA ALA A 109 -2.10 -12.68 -16.70
C ALA A 109 -2.01 -13.82 -15.66
N GLU A 110 -1.52 -14.97 -16.09
CA GLU A 110 -1.33 -16.18 -15.26
C GLU A 110 -0.16 -16.05 -14.27
N LYS A 111 0.67 -15.00 -14.39
CA LYS A 111 1.80 -14.78 -13.50
C LYS A 111 1.32 -14.63 -12.06
N ASN A 112 1.82 -15.49 -11.17
CA ASN A 112 1.55 -15.39 -9.76
C ASN A 112 2.33 -14.20 -9.15
N TRP A 113 1.61 -13.18 -8.69
CA TRP A 113 2.14 -12.00 -8.02
C TRP A 113 2.17 -12.15 -6.50
N TYR A 114 1.50 -13.18 -5.98
CA TYR A 114 1.33 -13.43 -4.56
C TYR A 114 2.64 -13.84 -3.91
N LYS A 115 3.13 -13.04 -2.97
CA LYS A 115 4.30 -13.35 -2.15
C LYS A 115 3.85 -14.04 -0.87
N LYS A 116 4.27 -15.27 -0.67
CA LYS A 116 4.02 -16.03 0.55
C LYS A 116 4.86 -15.48 1.70
N ILE A 117 4.33 -15.53 2.90
CA ILE A 117 4.99 -15.26 4.17
C ILE A 117 4.53 -16.30 5.18
N ASN A 118 5.40 -16.77 6.06
CA ASN A 118 5.05 -17.71 7.10
C ASN A 118 4.20 -17.02 8.18
N ASP A 119 3.25 -17.73 8.78
CA ASP A 119 2.34 -17.14 9.77
C ASP A 119 3.08 -16.63 11.01
N LYS A 120 4.06 -17.37 11.50
CA LYS A 120 4.91 -16.94 12.63
C LYS A 120 5.67 -15.64 12.31
N GLU A 121 6.23 -15.52 11.10
CA GLU A 121 6.88 -14.27 10.65
C GLU A 121 5.90 -13.12 10.54
N ARG A 122 4.69 -13.38 10.01
CA ARG A 122 3.63 -12.37 9.88
C ARG A 122 3.19 -11.86 11.25
N VAL A 123 2.93 -12.74 12.20
CA VAL A 123 2.54 -12.40 13.58
C VAL A 123 3.65 -11.60 14.26
N PHE A 124 4.89 -12.06 14.17
CA PHE A 124 6.04 -11.35 14.76
C PHE A 124 6.26 -9.97 14.15
N ALA A 125 6.07 -9.82 12.82
CA ALA A 125 6.14 -8.54 12.15
C ALA A 125 5.07 -7.56 12.66
N ILE A 126 3.86 -8.03 12.98
CA ILE A 126 2.79 -7.20 13.56
C ILE A 126 3.17 -6.81 15.01
N LYS A 127 3.64 -7.75 15.85
CA LYS A 127 4.12 -7.48 17.21
C LYS A 127 5.21 -6.39 17.19
N SER A 128 6.22 -6.58 16.37
CA SER A 128 7.31 -5.62 16.20
C SER A 128 6.85 -4.25 15.67
N ALA A 129 5.86 -4.22 14.78
CA ALA A 129 5.29 -2.98 14.28
C ALA A 129 4.46 -2.24 15.35
N ILE A 130 3.76 -2.97 16.23
CA ILE A 130 3.04 -2.39 17.39
C ILE A 130 4.06 -1.83 18.39
N ALA A 131 5.10 -2.57 18.74
CA ALA A 131 6.18 -2.09 19.62
C ALA A 131 6.82 -0.79 19.08
N ALA A 132 7.04 -0.71 17.77
CA ALA A 132 7.58 0.49 17.14
C ALA A 132 6.67 1.73 17.27
N THR A 133 5.37 1.59 17.53
CA THR A 133 4.47 2.73 17.77
C THR A 133 4.67 3.37 19.15
N ALA A 134 5.26 2.65 20.10
CA ALA A 134 5.60 3.15 21.44
C ALA A 134 6.97 3.87 21.47
N LEU A 135 7.83 3.64 20.47
CA LEU A 135 9.17 4.21 20.44
C LEU A 135 9.15 5.61 19.77
N LYS A 136 9.26 6.64 20.61
CA LYS A 136 9.20 8.06 20.21
C LYS A 136 10.18 8.38 19.07
N GLU A 137 11.41 7.88 19.14
CA GLU A 137 12.44 8.09 18.13
C GLU A 137 12.02 7.60 16.74
N ILE A 138 11.42 6.41 16.68
CA ILE A 138 10.98 5.80 15.41
C ILE A 138 9.81 6.58 14.83
N VAL A 139 8.87 7.02 15.66
CA VAL A 139 7.71 7.82 15.23
C VAL A 139 8.14 9.18 14.70
N LEU A 140 9.10 9.85 15.37
CA LEU A 140 9.70 11.10 14.91
C LEU A 140 10.49 10.91 13.61
N LYS A 141 11.33 9.86 13.53
CA LYS A 141 12.10 9.51 12.32
C LYS A 141 11.21 9.29 11.12
N ARG A 142 10.01 8.79 11.33
CA ARG A 142 9.00 8.65 10.28
C ARG A 142 8.46 10.00 9.79
N GLY A 143 8.60 11.08 10.56
CA GLY A 143 8.18 12.43 10.23
C GLY A 143 6.77 12.78 10.73
N HIS A 144 6.31 12.15 11.81
CA HIS A 144 5.15 12.60 12.55
C HIS A 144 5.51 13.79 13.44
N LEU A 145 4.58 14.73 13.60
CA LEU A 145 4.75 15.94 14.41
C LEU A 145 3.79 15.90 15.60
N PHE A 146 4.32 15.86 16.79
CA PHE A 146 3.54 15.88 18.04
C PHE A 146 4.32 16.58 19.15
N ASP A 147 3.60 17.21 20.08
CA ASP A 147 4.16 17.95 21.19
C ASP A 147 4.19 17.06 22.43
N ASN A 148 5.31 16.89 23.09
CA ASN A 148 5.58 16.20 24.39
C ASN A 148 4.53 15.20 24.89
N ILE A 149 4.10 14.27 24.04
CA ILE A 149 3.12 13.26 24.35
C ILE A 149 3.83 11.94 24.62
N ASN A 150 3.36 11.20 25.63
CA ASN A 150 3.79 9.84 25.87
C ASN A 150 3.16 8.90 24.83
N LEU A 151 3.96 8.01 24.29
CA LEU A 151 3.51 7.01 23.32
C LEU A 151 3.51 5.61 23.97
N PRO A 152 2.60 4.72 23.57
CA PRO A 152 1.48 4.94 22.64
C PRO A 152 0.36 5.77 23.30
N ILE A 153 -0.43 6.48 22.46
CA ILE A 153 -1.58 7.26 22.94
C ILE A 153 -2.74 6.31 23.15
N VAL A 154 -3.35 6.38 24.35
CA VAL A 154 -4.52 5.58 24.71
C VAL A 154 -5.69 6.52 25.03
N VAL A 155 -6.87 6.18 24.54
CA VAL A 155 -8.10 6.93 24.76
C VAL A 155 -9.18 6.00 25.28
N ASP A 156 -10.09 6.54 26.08
CA ASP A 156 -11.25 5.82 26.62
C ASP A 156 -12.14 5.23 25.50
N ASP A 157 -12.85 4.17 25.80
CA ASP A 157 -13.74 3.46 24.87
C ASP A 157 -14.93 4.30 24.38
N SER A 158 -15.31 5.35 25.11
CA SER A 158 -16.28 6.36 24.67
C SER A 158 -15.94 7.05 23.33
N LEU A 159 -14.65 7.00 22.92
CA LEU A 159 -14.20 7.42 21.58
C LEU A 159 -15.01 6.73 20.46
N GLN A 160 -15.36 5.46 20.63
CA GLN A 160 -16.03 4.63 19.61
C GLN A 160 -17.44 5.13 19.26
N GLU A 161 -18.05 5.93 20.14
CA GLU A 161 -19.39 6.50 19.97
C GLU A 161 -19.43 7.85 19.23
N LEU A 162 -18.25 8.43 18.96
CA LEU A 162 -18.15 9.72 18.27
C LEU A 162 -18.54 9.60 16.80
N LYS A 163 -19.68 10.18 16.44
CA LYS A 163 -20.23 10.19 15.06
C LYS A 163 -19.86 11.44 14.26
N LYS A 164 -19.35 12.50 14.89
CA LYS A 164 -19.03 13.78 14.25
C LYS A 164 -17.50 13.95 14.10
N SER A 165 -17.04 14.22 12.87
CA SER A 165 -15.62 14.47 12.57
C SER A 165 -15.05 15.72 13.26
N LYS A 166 -15.90 16.69 13.63
CA LYS A 166 -15.51 17.89 14.37
C LYS A 166 -14.99 17.52 15.76
N ASN A 167 -15.74 16.71 16.50
CA ASN A 167 -15.37 16.28 17.86
C ASN A 167 -14.04 15.51 17.86
N ILE A 168 -13.81 14.66 16.83
CA ILE A 168 -12.55 13.93 16.69
C ILE A 168 -11.37 14.87 16.43
N LYS A 169 -11.57 15.92 15.64
CA LYS A 169 -10.51 16.92 15.41
C LYS A 169 -10.20 17.70 16.68
N GLU A 170 -11.22 18.14 17.42
CA GLU A 170 -11.04 18.84 18.68
C GLU A 170 -10.29 17.98 19.71
N LEU A 171 -10.61 16.69 19.81
CA LEU A 171 -9.87 15.75 20.64
C LEU A 171 -8.38 15.69 20.22
N LEU A 172 -8.10 15.52 18.92
CA LEU A 172 -6.72 15.43 18.44
C LEU A 172 -5.93 16.73 18.68
N GLU A 173 -6.58 17.89 18.55
CA GLU A 173 -5.97 19.20 18.84
C GLU A 173 -5.65 19.35 20.33
N LYS A 174 -6.56 18.94 21.22
CA LYS A 174 -6.37 18.98 22.67
C LYS A 174 -5.26 18.03 23.16
N ILE A 175 -5.13 16.86 22.55
CA ILE A 175 -4.03 15.92 22.82
C ILE A 175 -2.66 16.48 22.33
N GLY A 176 -2.63 17.58 21.52
CA GLY A 176 -1.39 18.16 21.03
C GLY A 176 -0.99 17.68 19.61
N LEU A 177 -1.94 17.17 18.83
CA LEU A 177 -1.70 16.70 17.46
C LEU A 177 -2.09 17.70 16.36
N LYS A 178 -2.25 18.98 16.69
CA LYS A 178 -2.61 20.04 15.75
C LYS A 178 -1.63 20.13 14.56
N LYS A 179 -0.34 20.15 14.84
CA LYS A 179 0.74 20.18 13.82
C LYS A 179 0.69 18.99 12.90
N GLU A 180 0.35 17.81 13.42
CA GLU A 180 0.19 16.58 12.64
C GLU A 180 -1.01 16.65 11.70
N LEU A 181 -2.13 17.20 12.12
CA LEU A 181 -3.30 17.42 11.29
C LEU A 181 -3.03 18.41 10.14
N GLU A 182 -2.29 19.48 10.41
CA GLU A 182 -1.86 20.46 9.39
C GLU A 182 -0.91 19.82 8.39
N ARG A 183 0.06 19.03 8.86
CA ARG A 183 0.95 18.24 8.00
C ARG A 183 0.16 17.31 7.07
N ALA A 184 -0.89 16.66 7.58
CA ALA A 184 -1.71 15.71 6.83
C ALA A 184 -2.59 16.38 5.78
N LYS A 185 -3.07 17.61 6.02
CA LYS A 185 -3.87 18.41 5.06
C LYS A 185 -3.07 18.71 3.79
N THR A 186 -1.74 18.86 3.89
CA THR A 186 -0.89 19.19 2.77
C THR A 186 -0.84 18.04 1.75
N LYS A 187 -1.36 18.27 0.56
CA LYS A 187 -1.31 17.32 -0.56
C LYS A 187 -0.32 17.80 -1.62
N LYS A 188 0.49 16.88 -2.15
CA LYS A 188 1.47 17.17 -3.20
C LYS A 188 1.05 16.52 -4.52
N VAL A 189 1.30 17.18 -5.64
CA VAL A 189 1.10 16.58 -6.96
C VAL A 189 2.06 15.41 -7.12
N ARG A 190 1.52 14.25 -7.54
CA ARG A 190 2.31 13.03 -7.73
C ARG A 190 3.26 13.18 -8.93
N ALA A 191 4.50 12.74 -8.79
CA ALA A 191 5.41 12.59 -9.91
C ALA A 191 5.02 11.40 -10.81
N GLY A 192 5.40 11.45 -12.08
CA GLY A 192 5.24 10.35 -13.03
C GLY A 192 3.82 10.19 -13.60
N LYS A 193 3.62 9.10 -14.32
CA LYS A 193 2.40 8.78 -15.12
C LYS A 193 1.14 8.52 -14.27
N GLY A 194 1.28 8.31 -12.96
CA GLY A 194 0.15 8.12 -12.05
C GLY A 194 -0.84 9.28 -12.02
N LYS A 195 -0.39 10.51 -12.33
CA LYS A 195 -1.24 11.71 -12.47
C LYS A 195 -2.33 11.50 -13.53
N ARG A 196 -1.96 10.98 -14.69
CA ARG A 196 -2.87 10.73 -15.84
C ARG A 196 -3.80 9.53 -15.57
N ARG A 197 -3.48 8.68 -14.59
CA ARG A 197 -4.25 7.48 -14.25
C ARG A 197 -5.15 7.69 -13.03
N GLY A 198 -5.70 8.90 -12.85
CA GLY A 198 -6.64 9.22 -11.77
C GLY A 198 -6.00 9.40 -10.37
N ARG A 199 -4.67 9.34 -10.24
CA ARG A 199 -3.96 9.47 -8.96
C ARG A 199 -3.13 10.76 -8.91
N LYS A 200 -3.77 11.91 -9.15
CA LYS A 200 -3.10 13.22 -9.26
C LYS A 200 -2.33 13.60 -8.00
N TYR A 201 -2.86 13.34 -6.83
CA TYR A 201 -2.28 13.80 -5.57
C TYR A 201 -1.68 12.65 -4.75
N LYS A 202 -0.60 12.95 -4.03
CA LYS A 202 -0.03 12.12 -2.97
C LYS A 202 -0.37 12.77 -1.63
N LYS A 203 -1.11 12.04 -0.78
CA LYS A 203 -1.49 12.46 0.57
C LYS A 203 -0.55 11.82 1.59
N LYS A 204 -0.24 12.51 2.67
CA LYS A 204 0.52 11.97 3.78
C LYS A 204 -0.36 11.08 4.64
N LYS A 205 0.20 10.00 5.17
CA LYS A 205 -0.45 9.20 6.22
C LYS A 205 -0.21 9.86 7.57
N SER A 206 -1.25 9.91 8.39
CA SER A 206 -1.25 10.47 9.72
C SER A 206 -1.71 9.41 10.73
N VAL A 207 -2.46 9.80 11.72
CA VAL A 207 -2.92 8.96 12.83
C VAL A 207 -3.63 7.69 12.34
N LEU A 208 -3.36 6.60 13.03
CA LEU A 208 -4.12 5.35 12.94
C LEU A 208 -4.92 5.19 14.23
N PHE A 209 -6.23 5.10 14.14
CA PHE A 209 -7.06 4.69 15.26
C PHE A 209 -7.24 3.18 15.25
N VAL A 210 -7.02 2.57 16.40
CA VAL A 210 -7.28 1.15 16.62
C VAL A 210 -8.37 1.04 17.68
N ILE A 211 -9.53 0.56 17.28
CA ILE A 211 -10.73 0.45 18.09
C ILE A 211 -11.14 -1.00 18.28
N PHE A 212 -11.90 -1.30 19.30
CA PHE A 212 -12.43 -2.64 19.55
C PHE A 212 -13.66 -2.90 18.69
N GLU A 213 -14.66 -2.00 18.75
CA GLU A 213 -15.89 -2.05 17.99
C GLU A 213 -16.18 -0.73 17.25
N ASP A 214 -16.92 -0.79 16.15
CA ASP A 214 -17.33 0.40 15.42
C ASP A 214 -18.80 0.73 15.71
N LYS A 215 -19.00 1.75 16.53
CA LYS A 215 -20.33 2.32 16.81
C LYS A 215 -20.64 3.57 15.93
N GLY A 216 -20.00 3.65 14.76
CA GLY A 216 -20.13 4.77 13.81
C GLY A 216 -18.91 5.68 13.72
N PHE A 217 -17.88 5.43 14.50
CA PHE A 217 -16.62 6.16 14.51
C PHE A 217 -15.88 6.10 13.17
N PHE A 218 -15.94 4.96 12.47
CA PHE A 218 -15.23 4.74 11.21
C PHE A 218 -15.60 5.80 10.15
N LYS A 219 -16.89 6.09 9.99
CA LYS A 219 -17.37 7.08 9.03
C LYS A 219 -16.91 8.50 9.39
N ALA A 220 -16.95 8.85 10.67
CA ALA A 220 -16.55 10.16 11.17
C ALA A 220 -15.03 10.42 11.03
N ALA A 221 -14.20 9.46 11.42
CA ALA A 221 -12.74 9.59 11.39
C ALA A 221 -12.14 9.51 9.98
N LYS A 222 -12.71 8.69 9.08
CA LYS A 222 -12.22 8.52 7.70
C LYS A 222 -12.23 9.81 6.88
N ASN A 223 -13.06 10.77 7.23
CA ASN A 223 -13.13 12.07 6.55
C ASN A 223 -11.93 12.99 6.87
N ILE A 224 -11.19 12.69 7.95
CA ILE A 224 -10.02 13.49 8.34
C ILE A 224 -8.83 13.12 7.46
N PRO A 225 -8.10 14.09 6.88
CA PRO A 225 -6.99 13.82 5.99
C PRO A 225 -5.89 12.97 6.65
N GLY A 226 -5.51 11.87 5.99
CA GLY A 226 -4.41 11.01 6.42
C GLY A 226 -4.73 10.05 7.56
N VAL A 227 -5.91 10.17 8.18
CA VAL A 227 -6.37 9.28 9.24
C VAL A 227 -6.90 7.98 8.64
N ASP A 228 -6.54 6.87 9.26
CA ASP A 228 -7.12 5.55 9.01
C ASP A 228 -7.66 4.99 10.33
N VAL A 229 -8.67 4.13 10.24
CA VAL A 229 -9.26 3.41 11.38
C VAL A 229 -9.17 1.92 11.13
N SER A 230 -8.90 1.15 12.15
CA SER A 230 -8.90 -0.31 12.08
C SER A 230 -9.49 -0.90 13.37
N LEU A 231 -10.21 -2.00 13.23
CA LEU A 231 -10.54 -2.83 14.37
C LEU A 231 -9.29 -3.56 14.86
N ALA A 232 -9.18 -3.82 16.15
CA ALA A 232 -8.07 -4.55 16.77
C ALA A 232 -7.81 -5.90 16.10
N ARG A 233 -8.88 -6.64 15.77
CA ARG A 233 -8.82 -7.94 15.07
C ARG A 233 -8.32 -7.87 13.62
N ASN A 234 -8.47 -6.72 12.95
CA ASN A 234 -8.11 -6.50 11.56
C ASN A 234 -6.78 -5.76 11.40
N LEU A 235 -6.04 -5.58 12.50
CA LEU A 235 -4.77 -4.87 12.49
C LEU A 235 -3.74 -5.64 11.66
N ASN A 236 -3.01 -4.94 10.81
CA ASN A 236 -2.00 -5.53 9.95
C ASN A 236 -0.73 -4.67 9.86
N ALA A 237 0.36 -5.28 9.39
CA ALA A 237 1.66 -4.61 9.29
C ALA A 237 1.64 -3.40 8.33
N GLU A 238 0.80 -3.40 7.28
CA GLU A 238 0.73 -2.27 6.34
C GLU A 238 0.07 -1.04 6.95
N LEU A 239 -0.92 -1.20 7.82
CA LEU A 239 -1.55 -0.09 8.53
C LEU A 239 -0.60 0.55 9.53
N LEU A 240 0.18 -0.26 10.27
CA LEU A 240 1.17 0.21 11.25
C LEU A 240 2.44 0.77 10.60
N ALA A 241 2.83 0.21 9.45
CA ALA A 241 4.05 0.56 8.73
C ALA A 241 3.78 0.88 7.24
N PRO A 242 2.95 1.91 6.93
CA PRO A 242 2.65 2.24 5.53
C PRO A 242 3.92 2.61 4.76
N GLY A 243 4.13 1.94 3.62
CA GLY A 243 5.33 2.12 2.80
C GLY A 243 6.58 1.43 3.35
N THR A 244 6.40 0.41 4.20
CA THR A 244 7.46 -0.38 4.87
C THR A 244 8.21 0.33 6.01
N HIS A 245 7.86 1.56 6.32
CA HIS A 245 8.45 2.31 7.43
C HIS A 245 7.55 2.21 8.66
N ALA A 246 8.06 1.61 9.74
CA ALA A 246 7.37 1.48 11.02
C ALA A 246 7.26 2.83 11.77
N GLY A 247 6.57 2.81 12.91
CA GLY A 247 6.42 3.98 13.76
C GLY A 247 5.32 4.93 13.30
N ARG A 248 4.19 4.40 12.82
CA ARG A 248 3.01 5.22 12.58
C ARG A 248 2.42 5.68 13.90
N LEU A 249 2.09 6.98 13.99
CA LEU A 249 1.38 7.52 15.14
C LEU A 249 0.04 6.83 15.29
N THR A 250 -0.15 6.11 16.41
CA THR A 250 -1.32 5.25 16.62
C THR A 250 -2.00 5.62 17.93
N ILE A 251 -3.32 5.71 17.88
CA ILE A 251 -4.19 5.92 19.03
C ILE A 251 -4.99 4.64 19.24
N PHE A 252 -4.93 4.10 20.43
CA PHE A 252 -5.63 2.89 20.82
C PHE A 252 -6.77 3.22 21.77
N THR A 253 -7.87 2.46 21.72
CA THR A 253 -8.86 2.44 22.81
C THR A 253 -8.42 1.41 23.87
N GLU A 254 -8.89 1.57 25.10
CA GLU A 254 -8.54 0.66 26.23
C GLU A 254 -8.90 -0.79 25.91
N SER A 255 -10.12 -1.02 25.44
CA SER A 255 -10.59 -2.35 25.03
C SER A 255 -9.80 -2.92 23.85
N ALA A 256 -9.36 -2.07 22.90
CA ALA A 256 -8.52 -2.51 21.78
C ALA A 256 -7.15 -3.01 22.25
N ILE A 257 -6.52 -2.35 23.26
CA ILE A 257 -5.24 -2.80 23.83
C ILE A 257 -5.38 -4.18 24.47
N LYS A 258 -6.43 -4.39 25.28
CA LYS A 258 -6.72 -5.69 25.89
C LYS A 258 -6.88 -6.76 24.82
N LYS A 259 -7.67 -6.47 23.77
CA LYS A 259 -7.91 -7.41 22.67
C LYS A 259 -6.66 -7.72 21.85
N ILE A 260 -5.80 -6.75 21.60
CA ILE A 260 -4.51 -6.96 20.92
C ILE A 260 -3.60 -7.84 21.80
N GLY A 261 -3.61 -7.67 23.12
CA GLY A 261 -2.90 -8.52 24.07
C GLY A 261 -3.36 -9.98 23.98
N GLU A 262 -4.67 -10.24 23.84
CA GLU A 262 -5.21 -11.60 23.68
C GLU A 262 -4.82 -12.23 22.33
N ILE A 263 -4.85 -11.47 21.24
CA ILE A 263 -4.60 -11.98 19.88
C ILE A 263 -3.11 -12.23 19.63
N TYR A 264 -2.26 -11.36 20.13
CA TYR A 264 -0.83 -11.34 19.83
C TYR A 264 0.07 -11.55 21.06
N GLY A 265 -0.48 -11.72 22.26
CA GLY A 265 0.23 -11.90 23.52
C GLY A 265 1.05 -13.18 23.65
#